data_b9c624d3650405cf00825484a161eeae
#
_entry.id   b9c624d3650405cf00825484a161eeae
#
_cell.length_a   1.000
_cell.length_b   1.000
_cell.length_c   1.000
_cell.angle_alpha   90.00
_cell.angle_beta   90.00
_cell.angle_gamma   90.00
#
_symmetry.space_group_name_H-M   'P 1'
#
loop_
_entity.id
_entity.type
_entity.pdbx_description
1 polymer ?
#
loop_
_entity_poly.entity_id
_entity_poly.type
_entity_poly.pdbx_seq_one_letter_code
_entity_poly.pdbx_strand_id
1 'polypeptide(L)'
;MKKLLLFFSFFISLNTLAGLKVFRTDEGMLYVKNVKNNKKEGKYIYYTNYGDREEGTYKNGEEEGPYKYYFNDGSIEEGTYKNGEKEGPYKYYFNDGDRVEGTYKNGEKKGPYKIYYENGQIKEEGIYKNGKKIKLR
;
A
#
# COMPACT_ATOMS: atom_id res chain seq x y z
N MET A 1 -0.86 -29.50 15.98
CA MET A 1 -2.02 -28.77 16.55
C MET A 1 -2.12 -27.42 15.84
N LYS A 2 -3.17 -27.25 15.00
CA LYS A 2 -3.43 -25.97 14.33
C LYS A 2 -3.94 -24.98 15.37
N LYS A 3 -3.20 -23.90 15.64
CA LYS A 3 -3.70 -22.79 16.43
C LYS A 3 -4.78 -22.07 15.61
N LEU A 4 -6.02 -22.22 16.05
CA LEU A 4 -7.16 -21.44 15.59
C LEU A 4 -6.94 -20.01 16.10
N LEU A 5 -6.52 -19.09 15.21
CA LEU A 5 -6.48 -17.66 15.50
C LEU A 5 -7.93 -17.15 15.49
N LEU A 6 -8.47 -16.99 16.70
CA LEU A 6 -9.72 -16.26 16.91
C LEU A 6 -9.46 -14.77 16.63
N PHE A 7 -9.93 -14.29 15.49
CA PHE A 7 -10.01 -12.86 15.20
C PHE A 7 -11.08 -12.23 16.10
N PHE A 8 -10.68 -11.68 17.24
CA PHE A 8 -11.51 -10.76 18.00
C PHE A 8 -11.47 -9.39 17.31
N SER A 9 -12.40 -9.15 16.39
CA SER A 9 -12.67 -7.80 15.91
C SER A 9 -13.46 -7.06 16.98
N PHE A 10 -12.79 -6.27 17.80
CA PHE A 10 -13.45 -5.32 18.69
C PHE A 10 -13.99 -4.16 17.84
N PHE A 11 -15.32 -4.14 17.65
CA PHE A 11 -16.02 -2.98 17.12
C PHE A 11 -16.06 -1.88 18.18
N ILE A 12 -15.21 -0.87 18.08
CA ILE A 12 -15.42 0.38 18.79
C ILE A 12 -16.20 1.29 17.83
N SER A 13 -17.49 1.42 18.07
CA SER A 13 -18.34 2.41 17.42
C SER A 13 -18.00 3.79 17.98
N LEU A 14 -17.15 4.55 17.31
CA LEU A 14 -17.06 6.00 17.50
C LEU A 14 -18.05 6.67 16.53
N ASN A 15 -19.19 7.07 17.09
CA ASN A 15 -20.21 7.89 16.43
C ASN A 15 -19.72 9.32 16.25
N THR A 16 -18.98 9.65 15.16
CA THR A 16 -18.74 11.07 14.85
C THR A 16 -18.51 11.41 13.37
N LEU A 17 -18.53 10.44 12.45
CA LEU A 17 -18.60 10.73 10.99
C LEU A 17 -19.49 9.66 10.36
N ALA A 18 -20.64 10.05 9.84
CA ALA A 18 -21.59 9.14 9.22
C ALA A 18 -20.90 8.23 8.19
N GLY A 19 -20.84 6.91 8.47
CA GLY A 19 -20.28 5.89 7.60
C GLY A 19 -18.84 5.45 7.87
N LEU A 20 -18.09 6.10 8.77
CA LEU A 20 -16.71 5.65 9.09
C LEU A 20 -16.75 4.39 9.96
N LYS A 21 -16.03 3.35 9.56
CA LYS A 21 -15.81 2.11 10.32
C LYS A 21 -14.33 1.96 10.67
N VAL A 22 -14.07 1.53 11.89
CA VAL A 22 -12.72 1.33 12.41
C VAL A 22 -12.52 -0.14 12.70
N PHE A 23 -11.44 -0.70 12.19
CA PHE A 23 -11.02 -2.08 12.42
C PHE A 23 -9.64 -2.05 13.09
N ARG A 24 -9.51 -2.71 14.22
CA ARG A 24 -8.22 -2.94 14.86
C ARG A 24 -7.69 -4.30 14.42
N THR A 25 -6.43 -4.33 14.02
CA THR A 25 -5.68 -5.56 13.72
C THR A 25 -4.47 -5.65 14.63
N ASP A 26 -3.78 -6.79 14.67
CA ASP A 26 -2.53 -6.94 15.44
C ASP A 26 -1.41 -6.04 14.88
N GLU A 27 -1.50 -5.63 13.61
CA GLU A 27 -0.51 -4.82 12.90
C GLU A 27 -0.83 -3.32 12.89
N GLY A 28 -2.09 -2.92 13.23
CA GLY A 28 -2.45 -1.51 13.18
C GLY A 28 -3.95 -1.22 13.25
N MET A 29 -4.34 -0.04 12.79
CA MET A 29 -5.72 0.44 12.76
C MET A 29 -6.13 0.84 11.35
N LEU A 30 -7.23 0.25 10.89
CA LEU A 30 -7.83 0.53 9.58
C LEU A 30 -9.12 1.36 9.76
N TYR A 31 -9.17 2.50 9.10
CA TYR A 31 -10.33 3.37 9.00
C TYR A 31 -10.91 3.26 7.58
N VAL A 32 -12.16 2.80 7.45
CA VAL A 32 -12.83 2.63 6.16
C VAL A 32 -14.07 3.52 6.11
N LYS A 33 -14.27 4.24 5.01
CA LYS A 33 -15.39 5.15 4.84
C LYS A 33 -16.74 4.46 4.97
N ASN A 34 -16.87 3.23 4.45
CA ASN A 34 -18.15 2.53 4.44
C ASN A 34 -17.96 1.01 4.48
N VAL A 35 -19.02 0.32 4.92
CA VAL A 35 -19.17 -1.14 4.81
C VAL A 35 -20.54 -1.42 4.21
N LYS A 36 -20.60 -2.10 3.08
CA LYS A 36 -21.82 -2.47 2.38
C LYS A 36 -21.84 -3.99 2.19
N ASN A 37 -22.95 -4.63 2.58
CA ASN A 37 -23.09 -6.10 2.51
C ASN A 37 -21.91 -6.83 3.17
N ASN A 38 -21.49 -6.38 4.36
CA ASN A 38 -20.34 -6.89 5.11
C ASN A 38 -18.98 -6.79 4.37
N LYS A 39 -18.89 -5.99 3.31
CA LYS A 39 -17.64 -5.72 2.59
C LYS A 39 -17.21 -4.29 2.78
N LYS A 40 -15.90 -4.08 2.87
CA LYS A 40 -15.30 -2.74 2.92
C LYS A 40 -15.54 -2.00 1.61
N GLU A 41 -15.90 -0.72 1.68
CA GLU A 41 -16.20 0.13 0.53
C GLU A 41 -15.68 1.55 0.72
N GLY A 42 -15.16 2.14 -0.36
CA GLY A 42 -14.74 3.54 -0.40
C GLY A 42 -13.37 3.77 0.19
N LYS A 43 -13.04 5.03 0.45
CA LYS A 43 -11.72 5.43 0.93
C LYS A 43 -11.37 4.79 2.26
N TYR A 44 -10.10 4.44 2.41
CA TYR A 44 -9.55 3.97 3.68
C TYR A 44 -8.25 4.71 4.03
N ILE A 45 -7.92 4.68 5.33
CA ILE A 45 -6.63 5.02 5.87
C ILE A 45 -6.24 3.90 6.83
N TYR A 46 -5.06 3.34 6.63
CA TYR A 46 -4.48 2.33 7.50
C TYR A 46 -3.24 2.88 8.19
N TYR A 47 -3.16 2.74 9.49
CA TYR A 47 -1.98 3.07 10.29
C TYR A 47 -1.39 1.81 10.86
N THR A 48 -0.12 1.55 10.61
CA THR A 48 0.61 0.45 11.21
C THR A 48 1.08 0.79 12.62
N ASN A 49 1.34 -0.23 13.44
CA ASN A 49 1.94 -0.05 14.76
C ASN A 49 3.38 0.46 14.70
N TYR A 50 3.99 0.48 13.52
CA TYR A 50 5.38 0.94 13.27
C TYR A 50 5.47 2.40 12.83
N GLY A 51 4.31 3.08 12.71
CA GLY A 51 4.25 4.49 12.32
C GLY A 51 4.09 4.76 10.83
N ASP A 52 3.89 3.71 10.03
CA ASP A 52 3.56 3.87 8.61
C ASP A 52 2.07 4.17 8.43
N ARG A 53 1.72 4.73 7.28
CA ARG A 53 0.33 5.02 6.91
C ARG A 53 0.09 4.69 5.44
N GLU A 54 -1.02 4.05 5.13
CA GLU A 54 -1.47 3.83 3.76
C GLU A 54 -2.85 4.45 3.54
N GLU A 55 -3.04 5.06 2.38
CA GLU A 55 -4.32 5.60 1.90
C GLU A 55 -4.69 4.93 0.58
N GLY A 56 -5.96 4.60 0.41
CA GLY A 56 -6.46 3.98 -0.82
C GLY A 56 -7.97 3.88 -0.85
N THR A 57 -8.48 2.95 -1.64
CA THR A 57 -9.90 2.72 -1.83
C THR A 57 -10.20 1.22 -1.82
N TYR A 58 -11.28 0.83 -1.10
CA TYR A 58 -11.88 -0.49 -1.19
C TYR A 58 -13.06 -0.50 -2.15
N LYS A 59 -13.18 -1.56 -2.91
CA LYS A 59 -14.34 -1.88 -3.74
C LYS A 59 -14.69 -3.36 -3.57
N ASN A 60 -15.92 -3.65 -3.13
CA ASN A 60 -16.37 -5.03 -2.86
C ASN A 60 -15.45 -5.82 -1.91
N GLY A 61 -14.81 -5.13 -0.96
CA GLY A 61 -13.94 -5.74 0.06
C GLY A 61 -12.48 -5.90 -0.32
N GLU A 62 -12.08 -5.52 -1.53
CA GLU A 62 -10.70 -5.57 -2.02
C GLU A 62 -10.17 -4.15 -2.30
N GLU A 63 -8.85 -3.97 -2.14
CA GLU A 63 -8.18 -2.72 -2.52
C GLU A 63 -8.28 -2.55 -4.05
N GLU A 64 -8.67 -1.36 -4.49
CA GLU A 64 -8.88 -1.03 -5.90
C GLU A 64 -8.53 0.44 -6.18
N GLY A 65 -7.75 0.68 -7.24
CA GLY A 65 -7.37 2.03 -7.67
C GLY A 65 -6.14 2.59 -6.99
N PRO A 66 -5.90 3.91 -7.07
CA PRO A 66 -4.68 4.53 -6.55
C PRO A 66 -4.51 4.34 -5.05
N TYR A 67 -3.26 4.10 -4.63
CA TYR A 67 -2.85 4.10 -3.23
C TYR A 67 -1.65 5.01 -3.03
N LYS A 68 -1.44 5.42 -1.78
CA LYS A 68 -0.24 6.10 -1.33
C LYS A 68 0.17 5.54 0.04
N TYR A 69 1.41 5.06 0.12
CA TYR A 69 2.00 4.53 1.35
C TYR A 69 3.07 5.49 1.85
N TYR A 70 2.96 5.91 3.08
CA TYR A 70 3.89 6.81 3.78
C TYR A 70 4.66 6.00 4.80
N PHE A 71 5.93 5.84 4.58
CA PHE A 71 6.84 5.16 5.51
C PHE A 71 7.20 6.09 6.68
N ASN A 72 7.50 5.51 7.83
CA ASN A 72 7.88 6.24 9.03
C ASN A 72 9.22 6.99 8.88
N ASP A 73 10.06 6.60 7.91
CA ASP A 73 11.32 7.26 7.57
C ASP A 73 11.14 8.49 6.65
N GLY A 74 9.89 8.82 6.26
CA GLY A 74 9.56 9.92 5.37
C GLY A 74 9.53 9.55 3.88
N SER A 75 9.87 8.32 3.50
CA SER A 75 9.73 7.83 2.13
C SER A 75 8.25 7.64 1.76
N ILE A 76 7.93 7.67 0.48
CA ILE A 76 6.56 7.52 -0.02
C ILE A 76 6.55 6.57 -1.21
N GLU A 77 5.63 5.61 -1.23
CA GLU A 77 5.32 4.82 -2.41
C GLU A 77 3.91 5.13 -2.90
N GLU A 78 3.75 5.32 -4.20
CA GLU A 78 2.45 5.49 -4.84
C GLU A 78 2.32 4.57 -6.05
N GLY A 79 1.12 4.04 -6.27
CA GLY A 79 0.82 3.11 -7.34
C GLY A 79 -0.67 2.81 -7.41
N THR A 80 -1.01 1.62 -7.88
CA THR A 80 -2.39 1.20 -8.09
C THR A 80 -2.60 -0.22 -7.57
N TYR A 81 -3.73 -0.44 -6.89
CA TYR A 81 -4.27 -1.77 -6.58
C TYR A 81 -5.28 -2.20 -7.64
N LYS A 82 -5.29 -3.47 -7.95
CA LYS A 82 -6.31 -4.15 -8.73
C LYS A 82 -6.66 -5.48 -8.09
N ASN A 83 -7.93 -5.63 -7.69
CA ASN A 83 -8.42 -6.85 -7.01
C ASN A 83 -7.52 -7.26 -5.81
N GLY A 84 -7.14 -6.29 -4.96
CA GLY A 84 -6.34 -6.51 -3.76
C GLY A 84 -4.83 -6.70 -3.99
N GLU A 85 -4.34 -6.64 -5.22
CA GLU A 85 -2.92 -6.77 -5.53
C GLU A 85 -2.36 -5.49 -6.19
N LYS A 86 -1.12 -5.15 -5.86
CA LYS A 86 -0.41 -4.05 -6.54
C LYS A 86 -0.21 -4.40 -8.01
N GLU A 87 -0.60 -3.49 -8.92
CA GLU A 87 -0.59 -3.72 -10.37
C GLU A 87 -0.26 -2.42 -11.11
N GLY A 88 0.60 -2.50 -12.14
CA GLY A 88 0.94 -1.38 -12.99
C GLY A 88 2.09 -0.50 -12.47
N PRO A 89 2.25 0.70 -13.03
CA PRO A 89 3.34 1.61 -12.65
C PRO A 89 3.30 2.01 -11.18
N TYR A 90 4.48 2.10 -10.57
CA TYR A 90 4.66 2.65 -9.23
C TYR A 90 5.81 3.67 -9.22
N LYS A 91 5.77 4.58 -8.24
CA LYS A 91 6.87 5.47 -7.89
C LYS A 91 7.17 5.33 -6.40
N TYR A 92 8.45 5.28 -6.09
CA TYR A 92 8.93 5.32 -4.71
C TYR A 92 9.85 6.51 -4.55
N TYR A 93 9.53 7.39 -3.64
CA TYR A 93 10.31 8.58 -3.31
C TYR A 93 11.04 8.33 -2.00
N PHE A 94 12.35 8.35 -2.05
CA PHE A 94 13.19 8.30 -0.86
C PHE A 94 13.14 9.63 -0.10
N ASN A 95 13.43 9.59 1.19
CA ASN A 95 13.49 10.78 2.03
C ASN A 95 14.65 11.75 1.67
N ASP A 96 15.65 11.28 0.92
CA ASP A 96 16.78 12.06 0.41
C ASP A 96 16.51 12.74 -0.95
N GLY A 97 15.31 12.54 -1.51
CA GLY A 97 14.89 13.12 -2.78
C GLY A 97 15.10 12.24 -4.02
N ASP A 98 15.81 11.13 -3.90
CA ASP A 98 15.93 10.14 -4.97
C ASP A 98 14.56 9.48 -5.26
N ARG A 99 14.38 8.94 -6.46
CA ARG A 99 13.12 8.31 -6.87
C ARG A 99 13.35 7.03 -7.65
N VAL A 100 12.55 6.02 -7.38
CA VAL A 100 12.44 4.81 -8.22
C VAL A 100 11.14 4.87 -9.04
N GLU A 101 11.20 4.46 -10.29
CA GLU A 101 10.05 4.17 -11.13
C GLU A 101 10.14 2.73 -11.63
N GLY A 102 9.06 2.00 -11.58
CA GLY A 102 9.00 0.60 -12.01
C GLY A 102 7.56 0.13 -12.19
N THR A 103 7.37 -1.19 -12.23
CA THR A 103 6.06 -1.80 -12.47
C THR A 103 5.84 -2.96 -11.50
N TYR A 104 4.64 -3.02 -10.94
CA TYR A 104 4.09 -4.19 -10.25
C TYR A 104 3.27 -5.04 -11.21
N LYS A 105 3.37 -6.36 -11.06
CA LYS A 105 2.49 -7.33 -11.69
C LYS A 105 2.13 -8.42 -10.70
N ASN A 106 0.82 -8.61 -10.46
CA ASN A 106 0.31 -9.58 -9.48
C ASN A 106 0.99 -9.45 -8.11
N GLY A 107 1.14 -8.20 -7.61
CA GLY A 107 1.74 -7.91 -6.31
C GLY A 107 3.27 -7.91 -6.26
N GLU A 108 3.97 -8.26 -7.33
CA GLU A 108 5.44 -8.35 -7.39
C GLU A 108 6.04 -7.31 -8.34
N LYS A 109 7.21 -6.75 -7.96
CA LYS A 109 7.99 -5.88 -8.85
C LYS A 109 8.53 -6.70 -10.03
N LYS A 110 8.26 -6.26 -11.26
CA LYS A 110 8.61 -6.96 -12.48
C LYS A 110 8.98 -6.02 -13.62
N GLY A 111 9.95 -6.45 -14.45
CA GLY A 111 10.38 -5.70 -15.63
C GLY A 111 11.29 -4.53 -15.32
N PRO A 112 11.41 -3.56 -16.23
CA PRO A 112 12.35 -2.45 -16.10
C PRO A 112 12.08 -1.59 -14.88
N TYR A 113 13.15 -1.08 -14.25
CA TYR A 113 13.09 -0.02 -13.25
C TYR A 113 14.17 1.02 -13.54
N LYS A 114 13.94 2.24 -13.07
CA LYS A 114 14.92 3.33 -13.06
C LYS A 114 14.96 4.00 -11.70
N ILE A 115 16.17 4.34 -11.26
CA ILE A 115 16.40 5.17 -10.09
C ILE A 115 16.93 6.51 -10.59
N TYR A 116 16.36 7.57 -10.10
CA TYR A 116 16.77 8.94 -10.42
C TYR A 116 17.32 9.61 -9.18
N TYR A 117 18.34 10.43 -9.35
CA TYR A 117 18.71 11.44 -8.37
C TYR A 117 17.61 12.49 -8.21
N GLU A 118 17.64 13.26 -7.12
CA GLU A 118 16.74 14.41 -6.91
C GLU A 118 16.73 15.37 -8.10
N ASN A 119 17.88 15.60 -8.74
CA ASN A 119 18.01 16.46 -9.93
C ASN A 119 17.43 15.87 -11.23
N GLY A 120 16.87 14.65 -11.19
CA GLY A 120 16.24 13.97 -12.32
C GLY A 120 17.21 13.19 -13.24
N GLN A 121 18.49 13.18 -12.96
CA GLN A 121 19.44 12.34 -13.69
C GLN A 121 19.29 10.88 -13.29
N ILE A 122 19.53 9.95 -14.23
CA ILE A 122 19.48 8.51 -13.95
C ILE A 122 20.69 8.14 -13.07
N LYS A 123 20.38 7.57 -11.90
CA LYS A 123 21.36 7.01 -10.94
C LYS A 123 21.66 5.54 -11.25
N GLU A 124 20.62 4.79 -11.59
CA GLU A 124 20.68 3.35 -11.85
C GLU A 124 19.51 2.93 -12.72
N GLU A 125 19.72 1.95 -13.59
CA GLU A 125 18.64 1.25 -14.29
C GLU A 125 18.90 -0.26 -14.35
N GLY A 126 17.82 -1.03 -14.41
CA GLY A 126 17.89 -2.47 -14.45
C GLY A 126 16.53 -3.11 -14.69
N ILE A 127 16.45 -4.39 -14.33
CA ILE A 127 15.21 -5.16 -14.42
C ILE A 127 14.96 -5.96 -13.14
N TYR A 128 13.69 -6.13 -12.77
CA TYR A 128 13.25 -7.14 -11.83
C TYR A 128 12.88 -8.42 -12.58
N LYS A 129 13.49 -9.53 -12.22
CA LYS A 129 13.22 -10.85 -12.77
C LYS A 129 13.15 -11.87 -11.64
N ASN A 130 12.02 -12.61 -11.55
CA ASN A 130 11.79 -13.60 -10.48
C ASN A 130 12.05 -13.02 -9.08
N GLY A 131 11.53 -11.79 -8.82
CA GLY A 131 11.70 -11.10 -7.53
C GLY A 131 13.12 -10.55 -7.27
N LYS A 132 14.06 -10.74 -8.18
CA LYS A 132 15.45 -10.28 -8.03
C LYS A 132 15.71 -9.04 -8.88
N LYS A 133 16.42 -8.09 -8.29
CA LYS A 133 16.90 -6.87 -8.93
C LYS A 133 18.19 -7.18 -9.69
N ILE A 134 18.21 -6.95 -11.02
CA ILE A 134 19.36 -7.10 -11.90
C ILE A 134 19.69 -5.71 -12.43
N LYS A 135 20.84 -5.18 -12.02
CA LYS A 135 21.34 -3.88 -12.47
C LYS A 135 21.90 -4.01 -13.89
N LEU A 136 21.55 -3.07 -14.79
CA LEU A 136 22.05 -2.98 -16.16
C LEU A 136 23.06 -1.85 -16.34
N ARG A 137 22.88 -0.78 -15.56
CA ARG A 137 23.76 0.39 -15.63
C ARG A 137 23.78 1.12 -14.30
#